data_89ee2ea4c8273b40013896cd797388cf
#
_entry.id   89ee2ea4c8273b40013896cd797388cf
#
_cell.length_a   1.000
_cell.length_b   1.000
_cell.length_c   1.000
_cell.angle_alpha   90.00
_cell.angle_beta   90.00
_cell.angle_gamma   90.00
#
_symmetry.space_group_name_H-M   'P 1'
#
loop_
_entity.id
_entity.type
_entity.pdbx_description
1 polymer ?
#
loop_
_entity_poly.entity_id
_entity_poly.type
_entity_poly.pdbx_seq_one_letter_code
_entity_poly.pdbx_strand_id
1 'polypeptide(L)' 'GKIKKKIFLLEHNKKDIDAGDKIHDDDGELVGEIFTSAQKINDIFLSIGVIRLDSIDKNIYAKENSLKII' A
#
# COMPACT_ATOMS: atom_id res chain seq x y z
N GLY A 1 -23.61 0.75 -1.17
CA GLY A 1 -23.01 2.06 -1.03
C GLY A 1 -21.66 2.16 -1.73
N LYS A 2 -21.16 3.36 -1.85
CA LYS A 2 -19.86 3.57 -2.48
C LYS A 2 -18.75 3.19 -1.51
N ILE A 3 -17.75 2.47 -2.01
CA ILE A 3 -16.55 2.19 -1.24
C ILE A 3 -15.71 3.46 -1.20
N LYS A 4 -15.42 3.91 0.02
CA LYS A 4 -14.59 5.09 0.21
C LYS A 4 -13.13 4.69 0.24
N LYS A 5 -12.28 5.55 -0.34
CA LYS A 5 -10.83 5.35 -0.38
C LYS A 5 -10.16 6.59 0.17
N LYS A 6 -8.95 6.43 0.67
CA LYS A 6 -8.16 7.54 1.20
C LYS A 6 -6.69 7.33 0.86
N ILE A 7 -5.94 8.43 0.82
CA ILE A 7 -4.50 8.41 0.56
C ILE A 7 -3.77 8.20 1.88
N PHE A 8 -2.80 7.28 1.88
CA PHE A 8 -2.01 6.96 3.05
C PHE A 8 -0.53 6.94 2.72
N LEU A 9 0.28 7.21 3.73
CA LEU A 9 1.71 6.97 3.68
C LEU A 9 1.95 5.52 4.11
N LEU A 10 2.72 4.78 3.33
CA LEU A 10 2.92 3.35 3.51
C LEU A 10 4.40 3.05 3.73
N GLU A 11 4.69 2.28 4.77
CA GLU A 11 6.04 1.83 5.08
C GLU A 11 6.22 0.38 4.62
N HIS A 12 7.38 0.07 4.05
CA HIS A 12 7.71 -1.28 3.61
C HIS A 12 9.23 -1.48 3.55
N ASN A 13 9.68 -2.71 3.25
CA ASN A 13 11.08 -3.07 3.29
C ASN A 13 11.73 -3.20 1.90
N LYS A 14 10.97 -3.05 0.82
CA LYS A 14 11.47 -3.34 -0.53
C LYS A 14 11.43 -2.11 -1.42
N LYS A 15 12.50 -1.90 -2.16
CA LYS A 15 12.60 -0.78 -3.09
C LYS A 15 11.90 -1.05 -4.43
N ASP A 16 11.42 -2.26 -4.66
CA ASP A 16 10.81 -2.65 -5.93
C ASP A 16 9.33 -2.31 -6.05
N ILE A 17 8.80 -1.55 -5.11
CA ILE A 17 7.42 -1.07 -5.17
C ILE A 17 7.39 0.22 -5.99
N ASP A 18 6.57 0.24 -7.03
CA ASP A 18 6.50 1.34 -7.99
C ASP A 18 5.11 1.91 -8.11
N ALA A 19 5.03 3.14 -8.63
CA ALA A 19 3.75 3.75 -8.95
C ALA A 19 2.96 2.85 -9.91
N GLY A 20 1.69 2.66 -9.61
CA GLY A 20 0.81 1.79 -10.39
C GLY A 20 0.69 0.38 -9.85
N ASP A 21 1.53 -0.03 -8.92
CA ASP A 21 1.41 -1.36 -8.32
C ASP A 21 0.11 -1.47 -7.54
N LYS A 22 -0.54 -2.62 -7.66
CA LYS A 22 -1.82 -2.85 -7.00
C LYS A 22 -1.59 -3.32 -5.57
N ILE A 23 -2.49 -2.90 -4.68
CA ILE A 23 -2.49 -3.33 -3.28
C ILE A 23 -3.63 -4.31 -3.08
N HIS A 24 -3.34 -5.43 -2.44
CA HIS A 24 -4.35 -6.46 -2.17
C HIS A 24 -4.24 -6.94 -0.72
N ASP A 25 -5.30 -7.58 -0.23
CA ASP A 25 -5.33 -8.13 1.13
C ASP A 25 -4.92 -9.60 1.13
N ASP A 26 -5.06 -10.26 2.29
CA ASP A 26 -4.71 -11.68 2.45
C ASP A 26 -5.53 -12.61 1.56
N ASP A 27 -6.71 -12.19 1.16
CA ASP A 27 -7.59 -12.98 0.30
C ASP A 27 -7.32 -12.74 -1.18
N GLY A 28 -6.36 -11.87 -1.49
CA GLY A 28 -6.05 -11.50 -2.85
C GLY A 28 -7.01 -10.46 -3.44
N GLU A 29 -7.89 -9.88 -2.62
CA GLU A 29 -8.83 -8.86 -3.08
C GLU A 29 -8.09 -7.54 -3.30
N LEU A 30 -8.37 -6.89 -4.43
CA LEU A 30 -7.79 -5.59 -4.75
C LEU A 30 -8.38 -4.52 -3.82
N VAL A 31 -7.53 -3.86 -3.05
CA VAL A 31 -7.96 -2.87 -2.07
C VAL A 31 -7.34 -1.50 -2.26
N GLY A 32 -6.40 -1.36 -3.18
CA GLY A 32 -5.76 -0.07 -3.41
C GLY A 32 -4.72 -0.09 -4.51
N GLU A 33 -3.98 1.01 -4.58
CA GLU A 33 -2.96 1.20 -5.61
C GLU A 33 -1.87 2.13 -5.09
N ILE A 34 -0.63 1.84 -5.45
CA ILE A 34 0.52 2.69 -5.13
C ILE A 34 0.57 3.86 -6.12
N PHE A 35 0.74 5.06 -5.61
CA PHE A 35 0.84 6.28 -6.43
C PHE A 35 2.27 6.71 -6.68
N THR A 36 3.16 6.50 -5.70
CA THR A 36 4.57 6.92 -5.84
C THR A 36 5.50 5.74 -5.64
N SER A 37 6.59 5.73 -6.40
CA SER A 37 7.64 4.74 -6.23
C SER A 37 8.27 4.87 -4.85
N ALA A 38 8.88 3.78 -4.38
CA ALA A 38 9.49 3.73 -3.06
C ALA A 38 10.60 4.77 -2.91
N GLN A 39 10.55 5.50 -1.80
CA GLN A 39 11.60 6.45 -1.41
C GLN A 39 12.27 5.92 -0.15
N LYS A 40 13.58 5.75 -0.21
CA LYS A 40 14.33 5.28 0.96
C LYS A 40 14.57 6.43 1.94
N ILE A 41 14.14 6.25 3.17
CA ILE A 41 14.39 7.20 4.25
C ILE A 41 14.92 6.41 5.43
N ASN A 42 16.18 6.65 5.82
CA ASN A 42 16.89 5.85 6.80
C ASN A 42 16.92 4.39 6.33
N ASP A 43 16.44 3.45 7.11
CA ASP A 43 16.47 2.02 6.79
C ASP A 43 15.12 1.49 6.29
N ILE A 44 14.17 2.38 6.01
CA ILE A 44 12.85 1.99 5.54
C ILE A 44 12.54 2.62 4.20
N PHE A 45 11.55 2.07 3.52
CA PHE A 45 11.03 2.63 2.28
C PHE A 45 9.62 3.15 2.51
N LEU A 46 9.31 4.27 1.89
CA LEU A 46 7.99 4.89 1.97
C LEU A 46 7.41 5.09 0.59
N SER A 47 6.12 4.82 0.47
CA SER A 47 5.35 5.09 -0.75
C SER A 47 4.02 5.72 -0.35
N ILE A 48 3.42 6.47 -1.27
CA ILE A 48 2.08 7.00 -1.09
C ILE A 48 1.13 6.16 -1.94
N GLY A 49 0.02 5.77 -1.36
CA GLY A 49 -0.97 4.99 -2.09
C GLY A 49 -2.37 5.28 -1.60
N VAL A 50 -3.36 4.82 -2.36
CA VAL A 50 -4.77 4.92 -1.99
C VAL A 50 -5.24 3.56 -1.53
N ILE A 51 -6.04 3.51 -0.46
CA ILE A 51 -6.54 2.26 0.11
C ILE A 51 -8.00 2.44 0.50
N ARG A 52 -8.80 1.40 0.26
CA ARG A 52 -10.21 1.35 0.68
C ARG A 52 -10.28 1.45 2.21
N LEU A 53 -11.17 2.30 2.71
CA LEU A 53 -11.31 2.49 4.16
C LEU A 53 -11.77 1.23 4.89
N ASP A 54 -12.51 0.35 4.21
CA ASP A 54 -12.95 -0.91 4.80
C ASP A 54 -11.82 -1.96 4.89
N SER A 55 -10.63 -1.64 4.42
CA SER A 55 -9.50 -2.57 4.39
C SER A 55 -8.28 -2.09 5.16
N ILE A 56 -8.35 -0.93 5.81
CA ILE A 56 -7.18 -0.33 6.48
C ILE A 56 -6.73 -1.09 7.72
N ASP A 57 -7.58 -1.94 8.28
CA ASP A 57 -7.24 -2.77 9.43
C ASP A 57 -6.83 -4.20 9.03
N LYS A 58 -6.77 -4.47 7.73
CA LYS A 58 -6.34 -5.78 7.22
C LYS A 58 -4.85 -5.76 6.89
N ASN A 59 -4.27 -6.94 6.76
CA ASN A 59 -2.94 -7.06 6.20
C ASN A 59 -3.01 -6.73 4.72
N ILE A 60 -2.12 -5.86 4.25
CA ILE A 60 -2.11 -5.40 2.86
C ILE A 60 -0.73 -5.57 2.26
N TYR A 61 -0.69 -5.82 0.96
CA TYR A 61 0.53 -6.19 0.24
C TYR A 61 0.58 -5.55 -1.14
N ALA A 62 1.79 -5.25 -1.59
CA ALA A 62 2.06 -4.93 -2.99
C ALA A 62 3.29 -5.74 -3.41
N LYS A 63 3.21 -6.43 -4.56
CA LYS A 63 4.28 -7.32 -5.03
C LYS A 63 4.74 -8.27 -3.92
N GLU A 64 3.79 -8.82 -3.17
CA GLU A 64 4.04 -9.76 -2.06
C GLU A 64 4.77 -9.14 -0.88
N ASN A 65 4.97 -7.83 -0.87
CA ASN A 65 5.59 -7.13 0.25
C ASN A 65 4.52 -6.56 1.16
N SER A 66 4.67 -6.83 2.45
CA SER A 66 3.74 -6.29 3.46
C SER A 66 3.90 -4.77 3.56
N LEU A 67 2.77 -4.09 3.60
CA LEU A 67 2.73 -2.63 3.73
C LEU A 67 2.16 -2.27 5.09
N LYS A 68 2.74 -1.23 5.70
CA LYS A 68 2.25 -0.71 6.97
C LYS A 68 1.75 0.71 6.76
N ILE A 69 0.53 0.98 7.17
CA ILE A 69 -0.02 2.33 7.15
C ILE A 69 0.58 3.10 8.33
N ILE A 70 1.15 4.26 8.03
CA ILE A 70 1.73 5.14 9.04
C ILE A 70 0.71 6.16 9.49
#